data_822b48fe8bc32ebcd4084cb94f69dbb9
#
_entry.id   822b48fe8bc32ebcd4084cb94f69dbb9
#
_cell.length_a   1.000
_cell.length_b   1.000
_cell.length_c   1.000
_cell.angle_alpha   90.00
_cell.angle_beta   90.00
_cell.angle_gamma   90.00
#
_symmetry.space_group_name_H-M   'P 1'
#
loop_
_entity.id
_entity.type
_entity.pdbx_description
1 polymer ?
#
loop_
_entity_poly.entity_id
_entity_poly.type
_entity_poly.pdbx_seq_one_letter_code
_entity_poly.pdbx_strand_id
1 'polypeptide(L)'
;MRLFFNQKIKILIRLITADILTLCFIKDLRFLRPSTKRIRIDIMVGADTAWIIVATALVLFMTLPGLSLFYGGLVRARNVLSVFMHCYAIACLMSVLWFAFGYSIAFGDGSTGYWGGLGKAFLSGVDAGSLSGTLPDVLFFAFQMTFAIITPALIVGAYVERISFSFVLIFSSLWMLLCYAPIVHWIWGGGILSNGGILGDIGVVDFAGGIVVHETAGIAALMIAFHLGPRRHKTTPPHNPGFVMIGASMLWVGWFGFNGGSQLAADGGAAMAIAVTHISAAAASLTWAAWERFKFGKASLVGMVTG
;
A
#
# COMPACT_ATOMS: atom_id res chain seq x y z
N MET A 1 16.37 19.60 -17.98
CA MET A 1 15.17 19.85 -17.15
C MET A 1 13.96 19.05 -17.63
N ARG A 2 13.61 18.98 -18.93
CA ARG A 2 12.46 18.19 -19.46
C ARG A 2 12.58 16.66 -19.28
N LEU A 3 13.74 16.06 -19.35
CA LEU A 3 13.92 14.59 -19.28
C LEU A 3 13.72 14.02 -17.86
N PHE A 4 14.10 14.74 -16.80
CA PHE A 4 13.98 14.30 -15.41
C PHE A 4 12.58 14.51 -14.83
N PHE A 5 11.91 15.57 -15.24
CA PHE A 5 10.49 15.79 -14.93
C PHE A 5 9.63 14.68 -15.56
N ASN A 6 9.96 14.30 -16.82
CA ASN A 6 9.31 13.18 -17.51
C ASN A 6 9.53 11.80 -16.82
N GLN A 7 10.71 11.53 -16.24
CA GLN A 7 10.94 10.25 -15.56
C GLN A 7 10.17 10.15 -14.24
N LYS A 8 10.06 11.23 -13.47
CA LYS A 8 9.35 11.24 -12.18
C LYS A 8 7.84 11.20 -12.34
N ILE A 9 7.30 11.92 -13.32
CA ILE A 9 5.88 11.84 -13.67
C ILE A 9 5.56 10.45 -14.24
N LYS A 10 6.46 9.83 -15.00
CA LYS A 10 6.27 8.47 -15.51
C LYS A 10 6.27 7.42 -14.40
N ILE A 11 7.08 7.56 -13.34
CA ILE A 11 7.03 6.67 -12.17
C ILE A 11 5.71 6.85 -11.42
N LEU A 12 5.24 8.09 -11.26
CA LEU A 12 3.99 8.41 -10.59
C LEU A 12 2.76 7.91 -11.40
N ILE A 13 2.75 8.18 -12.71
CA ILE A 13 1.69 7.72 -13.63
C ILE A 13 1.63 6.19 -13.68
N ARG A 14 2.74 5.48 -13.47
CA ARG A 14 2.78 4.02 -13.51
C ARG A 14 2.31 3.36 -12.25
N LEU A 15 2.59 3.92 -11.10
CA LEU A 15 1.96 3.47 -9.85
C LEU A 15 0.43 3.61 -9.95
N ILE A 16 -0.05 4.64 -10.64
CA ILE A 16 -1.48 4.89 -10.87
C ILE A 16 -2.05 3.98 -11.97
N THR A 17 -1.33 3.72 -13.07
CA THR A 17 -1.87 2.93 -14.21
C THR A 17 -1.86 1.43 -13.97
N ALA A 18 -0.93 0.89 -13.18
CA ALA A 18 -0.95 -0.52 -12.79
C ALA A 18 -2.24 -0.85 -12.00
N ASP A 19 -2.67 0.06 -11.12
CA ASP A 19 -3.89 -0.12 -10.33
C ASP A 19 -5.17 0.12 -11.15
N ILE A 20 -5.14 1.03 -12.14
CA ILE A 20 -6.30 1.30 -13.03
C ILE A 20 -6.60 0.09 -13.92
N LEU A 21 -5.59 -0.62 -14.42
CA LEU A 21 -5.79 -1.85 -15.20
C LEU A 21 -6.36 -2.99 -14.34
N THR A 22 -5.93 -3.09 -13.08
CA THR A 22 -6.52 -4.03 -12.12
C THR A 22 -7.98 -3.70 -11.81
N LEU A 23 -8.33 -2.41 -11.71
CA LEU A 23 -9.70 -1.94 -11.47
C LEU A 23 -10.64 -2.16 -12.68
N CYS A 24 -10.16 -2.04 -13.90
CA CYS A 24 -11.00 -2.29 -15.10
C CYS A 24 -11.43 -3.74 -15.25
N PHE A 25 -10.60 -4.71 -14.82
CA PHE A 25 -10.94 -6.14 -14.89
C PHE A 25 -11.93 -6.59 -13.80
N ILE A 26 -12.00 -5.88 -12.66
CA ILE A 26 -12.87 -6.23 -11.53
C ILE A 26 -14.34 -5.79 -11.76
N LYS A 27 -14.61 -4.91 -12.73
CA LYS A 27 -15.97 -4.42 -12.99
C LYS A 27 -16.98 -5.52 -13.36
N ASP A 28 -16.52 -6.64 -13.89
CA ASP A 28 -17.40 -7.75 -14.34
C ASP A 28 -17.75 -8.76 -13.23
N LEU A 29 -17.17 -8.65 -12.04
CA LEU A 29 -17.46 -9.56 -10.92
C LEU A 29 -18.76 -9.26 -10.16
N ARG A 30 -19.55 -8.25 -10.57
CA ARG A 30 -20.84 -7.92 -9.92
C ARG A 30 -21.95 -8.96 -10.11
N PHE A 31 -21.74 -9.97 -10.95
CA PHE A 31 -22.80 -10.93 -11.33
C PHE A 31 -23.04 -12.08 -10.34
N LEU A 32 -22.29 -12.18 -9.22
CA LEU A 32 -22.39 -13.32 -8.30
C LEU A 32 -22.81 -12.98 -6.86
N ARG A 33 -23.66 -11.97 -6.63
CA ARG A 33 -24.26 -11.80 -5.30
C ARG A 33 -25.73 -12.24 -5.30
N PRO A 34 -26.09 -13.40 -4.71
CA PRO A 34 -27.46 -13.66 -4.34
C PRO A 34 -27.86 -12.75 -3.17
N SER A 35 -28.89 -11.94 -3.37
CA SER A 35 -29.55 -11.16 -2.33
C SER A 35 -30.35 -12.12 -1.42
N THR A 36 -29.70 -12.63 -0.39
CA THR A 36 -30.39 -13.24 0.75
C THR A 36 -29.85 -12.59 2.01
N LYS A 37 -30.72 -11.93 2.78
CA LYS A 37 -30.45 -11.57 4.17
C LYS A 37 -30.17 -12.86 4.96
N ARG A 38 -28.92 -13.31 4.97
CA ARG A 38 -28.48 -14.36 5.91
C ARG A 38 -28.21 -13.69 7.25
N ILE A 39 -28.79 -14.24 8.30
CA ILE A 39 -28.28 -14.06 9.66
C ILE A 39 -26.81 -14.50 9.60
N ARG A 40 -25.88 -13.56 9.64
CA ARG A 40 -24.45 -13.87 9.74
C ARG A 40 -24.21 -14.34 11.17
N ILE A 41 -24.08 -15.63 11.36
CA ILE A 41 -23.39 -16.16 12.53
C ILE A 41 -21.91 -15.97 12.16
N ASP A 42 -21.23 -15.03 12.81
CA ASP A 42 -19.80 -14.82 12.62
C ASP A 42 -19.07 -16.04 13.20
N ILE A 43 -18.63 -16.92 12.31
CA ILE A 43 -17.86 -18.11 12.66
C ILE A 43 -16.46 -17.90 12.11
N MET A 44 -15.45 -18.08 12.96
CA MET A 44 -14.05 -18.07 12.53
C MET A 44 -13.80 -19.19 11.51
N VAL A 45 -13.24 -18.82 10.36
CA VAL A 45 -12.84 -19.77 9.32
C VAL A 45 -11.35 -19.99 9.36
N GLY A 46 -10.92 -21.21 9.69
CA GLY A 46 -9.51 -21.53 9.85
C GLY A 46 -8.68 -21.34 8.56
N ALA A 47 -9.25 -21.61 7.38
CA ALA A 47 -8.59 -21.38 6.10
C ALA A 47 -8.33 -19.89 5.85
N ASP A 48 -9.32 -19.03 6.10
CA ASP A 48 -9.18 -17.58 5.97
C ASP A 48 -8.13 -17.04 6.95
N THR A 49 -8.18 -17.51 8.20
CA THR A 49 -7.22 -17.16 9.25
C THR A 49 -5.79 -17.53 8.83
N ALA A 50 -5.56 -18.76 8.35
CA ALA A 50 -4.25 -19.20 7.89
C ALA A 50 -3.74 -18.37 6.71
N TRP A 51 -4.63 -18.09 5.75
CA TRP A 51 -4.27 -17.26 4.59
C TRP A 51 -3.88 -15.84 5.02
N ILE A 52 -4.64 -15.18 5.89
CA ILE A 52 -4.35 -13.81 6.31
C ILE A 52 -3.11 -13.73 7.21
N ILE A 53 -2.78 -14.76 7.99
CA ILE A 53 -1.47 -14.84 8.68
C ILE A 53 -0.33 -14.79 7.66
N VAL A 54 -0.39 -15.58 6.60
CA VAL A 54 0.63 -15.59 5.54
C VAL A 54 0.64 -14.26 4.79
N ALA A 55 -0.53 -13.73 4.42
CA ALA A 55 -0.64 -12.45 3.73
C ALA A 55 -0.06 -11.28 4.57
N THR A 56 -0.29 -11.26 5.89
CA THR A 56 0.29 -10.28 6.82
C THR A 56 1.83 -10.32 6.77
N ALA A 57 2.42 -11.51 6.84
CA ALA A 57 3.86 -11.68 6.74
C ALA A 57 4.40 -11.22 5.38
N LEU A 58 3.72 -11.55 4.28
CA LEU A 58 4.09 -11.16 2.92
C LEU A 58 4.06 -9.64 2.73
N VAL A 59 3.03 -8.93 3.24
CA VAL A 59 2.95 -7.46 3.13
C VAL A 59 4.00 -6.78 4.00
N LEU A 60 4.27 -7.29 5.19
CA LEU A 60 5.37 -6.74 6.01
C LEU A 60 6.73 -6.95 5.33
N PHE A 61 6.94 -8.08 4.68
CA PHE A 61 8.13 -8.38 3.89
C PHE A 61 8.31 -7.40 2.71
N MET A 62 7.22 -6.91 2.11
CA MET A 62 7.32 -5.84 1.10
C MET A 62 8.00 -4.59 1.65
N THR A 63 7.66 -4.18 2.86
CA THR A 63 8.13 -2.89 3.41
C THR A 63 9.55 -2.99 3.96
N LEU A 64 9.79 -3.96 4.84
CA LEU A 64 11.06 -4.01 5.58
C LEU A 64 12.25 -4.33 4.67
N PRO A 65 12.37 -5.49 4.02
CA PRO A 65 13.45 -5.71 3.06
C PRO A 65 13.13 -5.17 1.65
N GLY A 66 11.92 -5.37 1.14
CA GLY A 66 11.60 -5.11 -0.26
C GLY A 66 11.75 -3.64 -0.64
N LEU A 67 10.96 -2.77 -0.03
CA LEU A 67 10.96 -1.34 -0.33
C LEU A 67 12.27 -0.67 0.07
N SER A 68 12.87 -1.10 1.19
CA SER A 68 14.17 -0.61 1.64
C SER A 68 15.26 -0.85 0.60
N LEU A 69 15.38 -2.09 0.09
CA LEU A 69 16.36 -2.43 -0.95
C LEU A 69 16.06 -1.75 -2.27
N PHE A 70 14.78 -1.70 -2.68
CA PHE A 70 14.37 -1.04 -3.90
C PHE A 70 14.80 0.43 -3.92
N TYR A 71 14.42 1.21 -2.90
CA TYR A 71 14.81 2.60 -2.78
C TYR A 71 16.30 2.78 -2.50
N GLY A 72 16.87 1.90 -1.64
CA GLY A 72 18.28 1.91 -1.32
C GLY A 72 19.18 1.76 -2.54
N GLY A 73 18.81 0.91 -3.50
CA GLY A 73 19.54 0.75 -4.76
C GLY A 73 19.44 1.96 -5.70
N LEU A 74 18.40 2.78 -5.57
CA LEU A 74 18.15 3.95 -6.43
C LEU A 74 18.87 5.24 -5.97
N VAL A 75 19.24 5.34 -4.68
CA VAL A 75 19.90 6.51 -4.12
C VAL A 75 21.42 6.41 -4.28
N ARG A 76 22.14 7.46 -3.89
CA ARG A 76 23.61 7.42 -3.83
C ARG A 76 24.09 6.47 -2.73
N ALA A 77 25.22 5.77 -2.96
CA ALA A 77 25.77 4.78 -2.02
C ALA A 77 25.84 5.27 -0.58
N ARG A 78 26.27 6.50 -0.36
CA ARG A 78 26.40 7.13 0.97
C ARG A 78 25.06 7.31 1.71
N ASN A 79 23.94 7.23 1.02
CA ASN A 79 22.59 7.49 1.56
C ASN A 79 21.76 6.20 1.72
N VAL A 80 22.31 5.03 1.39
CA VAL A 80 21.61 3.72 1.48
C VAL A 80 21.13 3.45 2.91
N LEU A 81 22.02 3.59 3.88
CA LEU A 81 21.67 3.35 5.29
C LEU A 81 20.62 4.34 5.79
N SER A 82 20.60 5.58 5.28
CA SER A 82 19.56 6.56 5.61
C SER A 82 18.19 6.10 5.09
N VAL A 83 18.12 5.53 3.88
CA VAL A 83 16.87 4.96 3.34
C VAL A 83 16.40 3.78 4.16
N PHE A 84 17.30 2.85 4.50
CA PHE A 84 16.97 1.70 5.34
C PHE A 84 16.45 2.15 6.69
N MET A 85 17.10 3.14 7.30
CA MET A 85 16.67 3.70 8.57
C MET A 85 15.30 4.38 8.49
N HIS A 86 14.99 5.10 7.39
CA HIS A 86 13.67 5.67 7.19
C HIS A 86 12.60 4.58 7.12
N CYS A 87 12.77 3.57 6.28
CA CYS A 87 11.78 2.49 6.12
C CYS A 87 11.58 1.71 7.42
N TYR A 88 12.67 1.38 8.11
CA TYR A 88 12.60 0.61 9.36
C TYR A 88 11.98 1.41 10.51
N ALA A 89 12.38 2.66 10.67
CA ALA A 89 11.82 3.53 11.71
C ALA A 89 10.34 3.87 11.47
N ILE A 90 9.94 4.09 10.21
CA ILE A 90 8.53 4.24 9.83
C ILE A 90 7.77 2.97 10.21
N ALA A 91 8.28 1.78 9.89
CA ALA A 91 7.61 0.54 10.23
C ALA A 91 7.37 0.41 11.75
N CYS A 92 8.39 0.64 12.56
CA CYS A 92 8.26 0.59 14.01
C CYS A 92 7.28 1.63 14.55
N LEU A 93 7.41 2.87 14.10
CA LEU A 93 6.61 4.00 14.59
C LEU A 93 5.13 3.84 14.18
N MET A 94 4.87 3.46 12.93
CA MET A 94 3.50 3.23 12.45
C MET A 94 2.84 2.06 13.17
N SER A 95 3.57 0.99 13.49
CA SER A 95 3.03 -0.13 14.28
C SER A 95 2.54 0.34 15.65
N VAL A 96 3.32 1.15 16.35
CA VAL A 96 2.95 1.68 17.67
C VAL A 96 1.77 2.65 17.59
N LEU A 97 1.79 3.56 16.61
CA LEU A 97 0.70 4.52 16.42
C LEU A 97 -0.59 3.87 15.92
N TRP A 98 -0.48 2.83 15.10
CA TRP A 98 -1.63 2.03 14.66
C TRP A 98 -2.28 1.32 15.83
N PHE A 99 -1.49 0.69 16.70
CA PHE A 99 -1.96 0.10 17.94
C PHE A 99 -2.62 1.13 18.86
N ALA A 100 -1.98 2.27 19.04
CA ALA A 100 -2.47 3.29 19.99
C ALA A 100 -3.76 3.96 19.51
N PHE A 101 -3.82 4.38 18.25
CA PHE A 101 -4.90 5.24 17.76
C PHE A 101 -5.37 4.90 16.34
N GLY A 102 -4.45 4.55 15.42
CA GLY A 102 -4.73 4.44 14.00
C GLY A 102 -5.82 3.44 13.68
N TYR A 103 -5.78 2.25 14.30
CA TYR A 103 -6.81 1.23 14.14
C TYR A 103 -8.18 1.71 14.58
N SER A 104 -8.25 2.40 15.70
CA SER A 104 -9.51 2.96 16.20
C SER A 104 -10.07 4.04 15.28
N ILE A 105 -9.23 4.94 14.79
CA ILE A 105 -9.65 5.99 13.84
C ILE A 105 -10.17 5.35 12.54
N ALA A 106 -9.54 4.28 12.06
CA ALA A 106 -9.87 3.61 10.81
C ALA A 106 -11.10 2.69 10.94
N PHE A 107 -11.15 1.84 11.97
CA PHE A 107 -12.11 0.74 12.10
C PHE A 107 -12.92 0.76 13.39
N GLY A 108 -12.95 1.86 14.11
CA GLY A 108 -13.84 2.05 15.24
C GLY A 108 -15.27 2.35 14.79
N ASP A 109 -16.22 2.14 15.69
CA ASP A 109 -17.66 2.31 15.46
C ASP A 109 -18.11 3.77 15.65
N GLY A 110 -17.29 4.73 15.18
CA GLY A 110 -17.57 6.16 15.32
C GLY A 110 -18.85 6.60 14.63
N SER A 111 -19.55 7.53 15.24
CA SER A 111 -20.90 7.97 14.83
C SER A 111 -20.94 8.93 13.66
N THR A 112 -19.79 9.42 13.15
CA THR A 112 -19.78 10.58 12.25
C THR A 112 -19.58 10.25 10.77
N GLY A 113 -19.22 9.04 10.41
CA GLY A 113 -18.83 8.66 9.04
C GLY A 113 -17.49 9.27 8.56
N TYR A 114 -16.91 10.23 9.31
CA TYR A 114 -15.63 10.85 8.96
C TYR A 114 -14.42 10.22 9.65
N TRP A 115 -14.63 9.59 10.79
CA TRP A 115 -13.61 8.87 11.54
C TRP A 115 -14.23 7.86 12.52
N GLY A 116 -13.53 6.76 12.81
CA GLY A 116 -14.02 5.68 13.67
C GLY A 116 -14.01 5.98 15.17
N GLY A 117 -13.54 7.16 15.59
CA GLY A 117 -13.45 7.51 17.00
C GLY A 117 -12.25 6.87 17.70
N LEU A 118 -12.29 6.83 19.05
CA LEU A 118 -11.22 6.28 19.90
C LEU A 118 -11.68 5.06 20.73
N GLY A 119 -12.83 4.49 20.42
CA GLY A 119 -13.39 3.36 21.18
C GLY A 119 -12.53 2.09 21.15
N LYS A 120 -11.77 1.88 20.07
CA LYS A 120 -10.82 0.75 19.93
C LYS A 120 -9.36 1.16 20.15
N ALA A 121 -9.09 2.35 20.72
CA ALA A 121 -7.72 2.77 21.03
C ALA A 121 -7.03 1.76 21.95
N PHE A 122 -5.75 1.47 21.69
CA PHE A 122 -4.97 0.43 22.38
C PHE A 122 -5.62 -0.96 22.32
N LEU A 123 -6.36 -1.27 21.23
CA LEU A 123 -7.15 -2.48 21.03
C LEU A 123 -8.21 -2.71 22.13
N SER A 124 -8.74 -1.64 22.71
CA SER A 124 -9.83 -1.74 23.67
C SER A 124 -11.03 -2.47 23.03
N GLY A 125 -11.55 -3.49 23.72
CA GLY A 125 -12.66 -4.31 23.23
C GLY A 125 -12.28 -5.37 22.19
N VAL A 126 -11.00 -5.49 21.82
CA VAL A 126 -10.50 -6.56 20.96
C VAL A 126 -9.89 -7.65 21.84
N ASP A 127 -10.47 -8.84 21.82
CA ASP A 127 -9.99 -10.00 22.55
C ASP A 127 -9.79 -11.22 21.63
N ALA A 128 -9.36 -12.34 22.19
CA ALA A 128 -9.10 -13.56 21.42
C ALA A 128 -10.35 -14.17 20.77
N GLY A 129 -11.53 -13.81 21.21
CA GLY A 129 -12.83 -14.28 20.68
C GLY A 129 -13.50 -13.29 19.74
N SER A 130 -13.04 -12.04 19.70
CA SER A 130 -13.63 -11.03 18.82
C SER A 130 -13.31 -11.31 17.34
N LEU A 131 -14.30 -11.10 16.47
CA LEU A 131 -14.21 -11.41 15.04
C LEU A 131 -14.49 -10.16 14.19
N SER A 132 -13.72 -10.04 13.11
CA SER A 132 -13.97 -9.14 12.00
C SER A 132 -14.32 -9.99 10.76
N GLY A 133 -15.61 -10.15 10.49
CA GLY A 133 -16.10 -11.12 9.50
C GLY A 133 -15.76 -12.57 9.90
N THR A 134 -14.97 -13.27 9.08
CA THR A 134 -14.53 -14.67 9.35
C THR A 134 -13.18 -14.75 10.06
N LEU A 135 -12.55 -13.62 10.35
CA LEU A 135 -11.20 -13.54 10.89
C LEU A 135 -11.20 -13.13 12.37
N PRO A 136 -10.25 -13.61 13.18
CA PRO A 136 -9.94 -12.99 14.47
C PRO A 136 -9.66 -11.49 14.29
N ASP A 137 -10.32 -10.62 15.09
CA ASP A 137 -10.17 -9.16 14.95
C ASP A 137 -8.73 -8.71 15.17
N VAL A 138 -7.99 -9.38 16.06
CA VAL A 138 -6.55 -9.14 16.26
C VAL A 138 -5.72 -9.44 15.01
N LEU A 139 -6.11 -10.41 14.19
CA LEU A 139 -5.44 -10.71 12.94
C LEU A 139 -5.80 -9.68 11.86
N PHE A 140 -7.06 -9.27 11.78
CA PHE A 140 -7.50 -8.18 10.92
C PHE A 140 -6.74 -6.88 11.26
N PHE A 141 -6.62 -6.54 12.56
CA PHE A 141 -5.77 -5.45 13.02
C PHE A 141 -4.33 -5.57 12.52
N ALA A 142 -3.71 -6.75 12.65
CA ALA A 142 -2.32 -6.97 12.25
C ALA A 142 -2.14 -6.88 10.73
N PHE A 143 -3.08 -7.39 9.95
CA PHE A 143 -3.08 -7.29 8.50
C PHE A 143 -3.20 -5.83 8.05
N GLN A 144 -4.16 -5.08 8.56
CA GLN A 144 -4.36 -3.67 8.24
C GLN A 144 -3.19 -2.78 8.74
N MET A 145 -2.52 -3.18 9.83
CA MET A 145 -1.29 -2.51 10.29
C MET A 145 -0.20 -2.52 9.21
N THR A 146 -0.06 -3.60 8.45
CA THR A 146 0.97 -3.68 7.41
C THR A 146 0.74 -2.65 6.29
N PHE A 147 -0.51 -2.30 6.00
CA PHE A 147 -0.87 -1.23 5.06
C PHE A 147 -0.58 0.16 5.65
N ALA A 148 -0.87 0.36 6.94
CA ALA A 148 -0.51 1.60 7.64
C ALA A 148 1.02 1.82 7.70
N ILE A 149 1.79 0.75 7.69
CA ILE A 149 3.26 0.76 7.64
C ILE A 149 3.77 1.13 6.24
N ILE A 150 3.31 0.43 5.20
CA ILE A 150 3.86 0.59 3.86
C ILE A 150 3.49 1.94 3.24
N THR A 151 2.31 2.47 3.53
CA THR A 151 1.79 3.67 2.87
C THR A 151 2.68 4.91 3.06
N PRO A 152 3.06 5.33 4.30
CA PRO A 152 4.00 6.43 4.47
C PRO A 152 5.43 6.06 3.99
N ALA A 153 5.81 4.78 3.98
CA ALA A 153 7.09 4.36 3.45
C ALA A 153 7.19 4.56 1.92
N LEU A 154 6.09 4.49 1.18
CA LEU A 154 6.05 4.82 -0.26
C LEU A 154 6.41 6.29 -0.53
N ILE A 155 6.16 7.19 0.42
CA ILE A 155 6.44 8.62 0.27
C ILE A 155 7.95 8.92 0.37
N VAL A 156 8.75 8.02 0.96
CA VAL A 156 10.20 8.19 1.17
C VAL A 156 10.93 8.64 -0.10
N GLY A 157 10.58 8.08 -1.25
CA GLY A 157 11.18 8.44 -2.54
C GLY A 157 11.08 9.92 -2.90
N ALA A 158 10.07 10.64 -2.41
CA ALA A 158 9.87 12.06 -2.68
C ALA A 158 10.86 12.95 -1.94
N TYR A 159 11.26 12.59 -0.74
CA TYR A 159 12.04 13.44 0.16
C TYR A 159 13.43 12.89 0.52
N VAL A 160 13.71 11.63 0.22
CA VAL A 160 15.02 11.02 0.52
C VAL A 160 16.17 11.89 0.02
N GLU A 161 17.25 11.98 0.80
CA GLU A 161 18.44 12.84 0.58
C GLU A 161 18.17 14.35 0.76
N ARG A 162 16.98 14.79 1.21
CA ARG A 162 16.61 16.21 1.21
C ARG A 162 16.05 16.74 2.52
N ILE A 163 15.57 15.91 3.42
CA ILE A 163 14.99 16.31 4.71
C ILE A 163 15.62 15.55 5.87
N SER A 164 15.48 16.08 7.09
CA SER A 164 16.03 15.47 8.28
C SER A 164 15.22 14.24 8.71
N PHE A 165 15.88 13.29 9.38
CA PHE A 165 15.25 12.09 9.90
C PHE A 165 14.11 12.40 10.87
N SER A 166 14.31 13.35 11.79
CA SER A 166 13.26 13.76 12.74
C SER A 166 12.01 14.28 12.04
N PHE A 167 12.18 15.05 10.95
CA PHE A 167 11.05 15.53 10.18
C PHE A 167 10.28 14.36 9.54
N VAL A 168 10.98 13.36 9.02
CA VAL A 168 10.33 12.15 8.45
C VAL A 168 9.43 11.48 9.47
N LEU A 169 9.90 11.32 10.71
CA LEU A 169 9.12 10.67 11.78
C LEU A 169 7.89 11.50 12.16
N ILE A 170 8.06 12.81 12.36
CA ILE A 170 6.96 13.71 12.72
C ILE A 170 5.93 13.76 11.58
N PHE A 171 6.38 13.96 10.33
CA PHE A 171 5.51 13.98 9.16
C PHE A 171 4.72 12.68 9.02
N SER A 172 5.40 11.53 9.06
CA SER A 172 4.75 10.22 8.88
C SER A 172 3.71 9.95 9.97
N SER A 173 4.00 10.36 11.23
CA SER A 173 3.07 10.22 12.36
C SER A 173 1.80 11.05 12.16
N LEU A 174 1.97 12.33 11.88
CA LEU A 174 0.83 13.24 11.67
C LEU A 174 0.04 12.85 10.43
N TRP A 175 0.73 12.52 9.34
CA TRP A 175 0.08 12.13 8.09
C TRP A 175 -0.71 10.82 8.24
N MET A 176 -0.17 9.82 8.95
CA MET A 176 -0.87 8.57 9.21
C MET A 176 -2.16 8.81 10.02
N LEU A 177 -2.11 9.62 11.07
CA LEU A 177 -3.25 9.85 11.95
C LEU A 177 -4.28 10.81 11.35
N LEU A 178 -3.85 11.82 10.59
CA LEU A 178 -4.73 12.89 10.10
C LEU A 178 -5.22 12.71 8.66
N CYS A 179 -4.49 11.90 7.86
CA CYS A 179 -4.84 11.67 6.46
C CYS A 179 -5.15 10.19 6.22
N TYR A 180 -4.18 9.29 6.47
CA TYR A 180 -4.33 7.88 6.13
C TYR A 180 -5.48 7.21 6.89
N ALA A 181 -5.46 7.22 8.21
CA ALA A 181 -6.45 6.51 9.02
C ALA A 181 -7.90 7.02 8.80
N PRO A 182 -8.18 8.34 8.67
CA PRO A 182 -9.49 8.81 8.26
C PRO A 182 -9.91 8.34 6.86
N ILE A 183 -9.01 8.33 5.87
CA ILE A 183 -9.34 7.85 4.51
C ILE A 183 -9.59 6.34 4.51
N VAL A 184 -8.86 5.55 5.31
CA VAL A 184 -9.19 4.13 5.56
C VAL A 184 -10.62 4.01 6.09
N HIS A 185 -11.01 4.84 7.07
CA HIS A 185 -12.36 4.84 7.61
C HIS A 185 -13.40 5.16 6.53
N TRP A 186 -13.16 6.19 5.72
CA TRP A 186 -14.10 6.61 4.69
C TRP A 186 -14.41 5.51 3.69
N ILE A 187 -13.45 4.66 3.35
CA ILE A 187 -13.56 3.68 2.27
C ILE A 187 -13.80 2.27 2.80
N TRP A 188 -13.04 1.84 3.81
CA TRP A 188 -13.08 0.47 4.33
C TRP A 188 -13.72 0.34 5.71
N GLY A 189 -13.71 1.40 6.51
CA GLY A 189 -14.14 1.40 7.90
C GLY A 189 -15.63 1.71 8.15
N GLY A 190 -16.47 1.73 7.12
CA GLY A 190 -17.90 2.06 7.27
C GLY A 190 -18.19 3.56 7.17
N GLY A 191 -17.22 4.39 6.76
CA GLY A 191 -17.36 5.85 6.64
C GLY A 191 -18.09 6.29 5.38
N ILE A 192 -17.95 7.59 5.05
CA ILE A 192 -18.78 8.30 4.05
C ILE A 192 -18.75 7.72 2.63
N LEU A 193 -17.65 7.08 2.20
CA LEU A 193 -17.46 6.52 0.86
C LEU A 193 -17.63 5.00 0.84
N SER A 194 -17.76 4.35 1.99
CA SER A 194 -17.99 2.91 2.08
C SER A 194 -19.38 2.53 1.61
N ASN A 195 -19.56 1.29 1.22
CA ASN A 195 -20.86 0.78 0.79
C ASN A 195 -21.91 0.92 1.93
N GLY A 196 -22.96 1.72 1.69
CA GLY A 196 -23.95 2.09 2.69
C GLY A 196 -23.61 3.35 3.52
N GLY A 197 -22.48 4.01 3.27
CA GLY A 197 -22.16 5.33 3.82
C GLY A 197 -22.92 6.45 3.12
N ILE A 198 -22.78 7.69 3.61
CA ILE A 198 -23.51 8.88 3.13
C ILE A 198 -23.36 9.09 1.61
N LEU A 199 -22.17 8.79 1.06
CA LEU A 199 -21.86 8.89 -0.35
C LEU A 199 -21.64 7.51 -0.99
N GLY A 200 -22.06 6.43 -0.32
CA GLY A 200 -21.83 5.05 -0.75
C GLY A 200 -22.48 4.69 -2.09
N ASP A 201 -23.53 5.43 -2.49
CA ASP A 201 -24.19 5.27 -3.79
C ASP A 201 -23.31 5.71 -4.98
N ILE A 202 -22.23 6.46 -4.74
CA ILE A 202 -21.25 6.86 -5.78
C ILE A 202 -20.50 5.63 -6.30
N GLY A 203 -20.48 4.52 -5.55
CA GLY A 203 -19.89 3.25 -5.98
C GLY A 203 -18.36 3.26 -5.95
N VAL A 204 -17.76 3.94 -4.97
CA VAL A 204 -16.31 3.87 -4.74
C VAL A 204 -15.93 2.43 -4.40
N VAL A 205 -15.00 1.87 -5.16
CA VAL A 205 -14.45 0.53 -4.95
C VAL A 205 -12.95 0.63 -4.81
N ASP A 206 -12.45 0.29 -3.65
CA ASP A 206 -11.02 0.10 -3.39
C ASP A 206 -10.82 -1.29 -2.81
N PHE A 207 -10.28 -2.21 -3.62
CA PHE A 207 -10.13 -3.62 -3.24
C PHE A 207 -8.91 -3.83 -2.34
N ALA A 208 -7.79 -3.22 -2.69
CA ALA A 208 -6.51 -3.47 -2.03
C ALA A 208 -5.68 -2.19 -1.76
N GLY A 209 -6.30 -1.02 -1.79
CA GLY A 209 -5.60 0.22 -1.45
C GLY A 209 -5.19 1.09 -2.64
N GLY A 210 -5.85 0.95 -3.80
CA GLY A 210 -5.62 1.87 -4.93
C GLY A 210 -5.78 3.32 -4.52
N ILE A 211 -6.84 3.65 -3.79
CA ILE A 211 -7.08 4.98 -3.22
C ILE A 211 -6.38 5.12 -1.87
N VAL A 212 -6.70 4.24 -0.92
CA VAL A 212 -6.26 4.33 0.48
C VAL A 212 -4.75 4.35 0.62
N VAL A 213 -4.02 3.59 -0.19
CA VAL A 213 -2.56 3.48 -0.12
C VAL A 213 -1.88 4.29 -1.22
N HIS A 214 -2.15 3.96 -2.49
CA HIS A 214 -1.34 4.45 -3.61
C HIS A 214 -1.67 5.89 -3.99
N GLU A 215 -2.94 6.26 -4.09
CA GLU A 215 -3.33 7.63 -4.42
C GLU A 215 -2.95 8.59 -3.31
N THR A 216 -3.24 8.24 -2.05
CA THR A 216 -2.89 9.08 -0.89
C THR A 216 -1.39 9.29 -0.76
N ALA A 217 -0.59 8.21 -0.86
CA ALA A 217 0.87 8.31 -0.83
C ALA A 217 1.41 9.08 -2.06
N GLY A 218 0.83 8.86 -3.23
CA GLY A 218 1.23 9.52 -4.47
C GLY A 218 0.99 11.02 -4.44
N ILE A 219 -0.18 11.47 -3.98
CA ILE A 219 -0.50 12.89 -3.81
C ILE A 219 0.42 13.52 -2.77
N ALA A 220 0.61 12.88 -1.61
CA ALA A 220 1.52 13.37 -0.58
C ALA A 220 2.96 13.49 -1.11
N ALA A 221 3.44 12.48 -1.84
CA ALA A 221 4.76 12.49 -2.46
C ALA A 221 4.91 13.64 -3.48
N LEU A 222 3.87 13.87 -4.29
CA LEU A 222 3.83 14.96 -5.26
C LEU A 222 3.91 16.32 -4.56
N MET A 223 3.10 16.54 -3.54
CA MET A 223 3.07 17.81 -2.79
C MET A 223 4.41 18.08 -2.09
N ILE A 224 5.00 17.08 -1.46
CA ILE A 224 6.33 17.20 -0.86
C ILE A 224 7.39 17.50 -1.92
N ALA A 225 7.35 16.83 -3.07
CA ALA A 225 8.30 17.06 -4.15
C ALA A 225 8.18 18.49 -4.71
N PHE A 226 6.97 19.02 -4.82
CA PHE A 226 6.71 20.41 -5.19
C PHE A 226 7.32 21.38 -4.17
N HIS A 227 7.07 21.16 -2.89
CA HIS A 227 7.52 22.04 -1.81
C HIS A 227 9.04 22.05 -1.67
N LEU A 228 9.69 20.89 -1.84
CA LEU A 228 11.14 20.76 -1.78
C LEU A 228 11.86 21.28 -3.05
N GLY A 229 11.14 21.47 -4.15
CA GLY A 229 11.69 21.93 -5.41
C GLY A 229 12.63 20.92 -6.09
N PRO A 230 13.45 21.36 -7.04
CA PRO A 230 14.35 20.49 -7.81
C PRO A 230 15.50 19.94 -6.96
N ARG A 231 15.95 18.72 -7.27
CA ARG A 231 17.14 18.13 -6.64
C ARG A 231 18.41 18.88 -7.07
N ARG A 232 19.35 19.08 -6.13
CA ARG A 232 20.67 19.70 -6.43
C ARG A 232 21.44 18.93 -7.51
N HIS A 233 21.40 17.61 -7.47
CA HIS A 233 22.02 16.73 -8.47
C HIS A 233 20.92 16.18 -9.38
N LYS A 234 20.92 16.64 -10.63
CA LYS A 234 19.86 16.33 -11.61
C LYS A 234 19.97 14.93 -12.20
N THR A 235 21.16 14.37 -12.23
CA THR A 235 21.45 13.04 -12.79
C THR A 235 22.23 12.22 -11.77
N THR A 236 21.53 11.37 -11.04
CA THR A 236 22.17 10.38 -10.16
C THR A 236 21.76 9.01 -10.67
N PRO A 237 22.65 8.24 -11.30
CA PRO A 237 22.33 6.87 -11.65
C PRO A 237 22.11 6.04 -10.38
N PRO A 238 21.28 4.99 -10.44
CA PRO A 238 21.15 4.02 -9.36
C PRO A 238 22.54 3.46 -9.01
N HIS A 239 22.92 3.52 -7.72
CA HIS A 239 24.24 3.04 -7.34
C HIS A 239 24.32 1.50 -7.35
N ASN A 240 23.20 0.82 -7.12
CA ASN A 240 23.18 -0.65 -7.08
C ASN A 240 21.89 -1.20 -7.74
N PRO A 241 21.90 -1.44 -9.05
CA PRO A 241 20.79 -2.04 -9.78
C PRO A 241 20.40 -3.44 -9.27
N GLY A 242 21.36 -4.18 -8.69
CA GLY A 242 21.08 -5.49 -8.06
C GLY A 242 20.17 -5.34 -6.84
N PHE A 243 20.40 -4.35 -5.97
CA PHE A 243 19.49 -4.07 -4.85
C PHE A 243 18.11 -3.65 -5.34
N VAL A 244 18.03 -2.86 -6.42
CA VAL A 244 16.75 -2.48 -7.03
C VAL A 244 15.98 -3.70 -7.48
N MET A 245 16.64 -4.65 -8.17
CA MET A 245 16.03 -5.88 -8.65
C MET A 245 15.57 -6.77 -7.48
N ILE A 246 16.43 -7.00 -6.49
CA ILE A 246 16.10 -7.83 -5.33
C ILE A 246 14.91 -7.23 -4.59
N GLY A 247 14.93 -5.91 -4.32
CA GLY A 247 13.84 -5.21 -3.69
C GLY A 247 12.53 -5.29 -4.48
N ALA A 248 12.58 -5.09 -5.80
CA ALA A 248 11.42 -5.24 -6.67
C ALA A 248 10.85 -6.66 -6.65
N SER A 249 11.71 -7.68 -6.64
CA SER A 249 11.29 -9.08 -6.54
C SER A 249 10.59 -9.37 -5.21
N MET A 250 11.09 -8.82 -4.12
CA MET A 250 10.45 -8.93 -2.80
C MET A 250 9.10 -8.21 -2.75
N LEU A 251 8.99 -7.05 -3.39
CA LEU A 251 7.72 -6.34 -3.56
C LEU A 251 6.74 -7.20 -4.38
N TRP A 252 7.18 -7.80 -5.48
CA TRP A 252 6.32 -8.63 -6.32
C TRP A 252 5.74 -9.83 -5.58
N VAL A 253 6.58 -10.60 -4.87
CA VAL A 253 6.12 -11.75 -4.08
C VAL A 253 5.19 -11.30 -2.95
N GLY A 254 5.54 -10.22 -2.25
CA GLY A 254 4.71 -9.67 -1.19
C GLY A 254 3.35 -9.16 -1.68
N TRP A 255 3.26 -8.73 -2.96
CA TRP A 255 2.01 -8.26 -3.56
C TRP A 255 0.95 -9.35 -3.68
N PHE A 256 1.32 -10.63 -3.63
CA PHE A 256 0.37 -11.73 -3.51
C PHE A 256 -0.40 -11.65 -2.18
N GLY A 257 0.29 -11.34 -1.08
CA GLY A 257 -0.33 -11.06 0.20
C GLY A 257 -1.11 -9.76 0.21
N PHE A 258 -0.58 -8.72 -0.46
CA PHE A 258 -1.21 -7.41 -0.54
C PHE A 258 -2.57 -7.50 -1.26
N ASN A 259 -2.63 -7.99 -2.48
CA ASN A 259 -3.85 -8.08 -3.26
C ASN A 259 -4.68 -9.32 -2.90
N GLY A 260 -4.07 -10.51 -2.84
CA GLY A 260 -4.80 -11.74 -2.50
C GLY A 260 -5.31 -11.74 -1.06
N GLY A 261 -4.54 -11.16 -0.12
CA GLY A 261 -4.97 -10.98 1.27
C GLY A 261 -6.14 -10.02 1.43
N SER A 262 -6.25 -9.00 0.56
CA SER A 262 -7.35 -8.03 0.60
C SER A 262 -8.73 -8.62 0.31
N GLN A 263 -8.80 -9.85 -0.18
CA GLN A 263 -10.04 -10.62 -0.26
C GLN A 263 -10.59 -10.98 1.13
N LEU A 264 -9.73 -11.01 2.16
CA LEU A 264 -10.04 -11.41 3.54
C LEU A 264 -10.62 -12.84 3.66
N ALA A 265 -10.44 -13.66 2.63
CA ALA A 265 -10.90 -15.03 2.54
C ALA A 265 -9.95 -15.87 1.69
N ALA A 266 -9.87 -17.17 1.96
CA ALA A 266 -9.12 -18.15 1.16
C ALA A 266 -10.05 -18.77 0.11
N ASP A 267 -10.41 -18.00 -0.91
CA ASP A 267 -11.41 -18.39 -1.91
C ASP A 267 -10.93 -18.10 -3.35
N GLY A 268 -11.84 -18.28 -4.32
CA GLY A 268 -11.58 -18.00 -5.73
C GLY A 268 -11.26 -16.53 -6.02
N GLY A 269 -11.74 -15.59 -5.20
CA GLY A 269 -11.42 -14.16 -5.31
C GLY A 269 -9.95 -13.90 -4.97
N ALA A 270 -9.44 -14.48 -3.87
CA ALA A 270 -8.02 -14.40 -3.53
C ALA A 270 -7.12 -15.01 -4.62
N ALA A 271 -7.50 -16.20 -5.11
CA ALA A 271 -6.76 -16.85 -6.20
C ALA A 271 -6.74 -16.01 -7.48
N MET A 272 -7.87 -15.41 -7.86
CA MET A 272 -7.96 -14.50 -9.01
C MET A 272 -7.09 -13.25 -8.80
N ALA A 273 -7.14 -12.62 -7.62
CA ALA A 273 -6.33 -11.46 -7.30
C ALA A 273 -4.83 -11.75 -7.42
N ILE A 274 -4.37 -12.92 -6.95
CA ILE A 274 -2.98 -13.36 -7.10
C ILE A 274 -2.61 -13.55 -8.59
N ALA A 275 -3.46 -14.24 -9.35
CA ALA A 275 -3.20 -14.53 -10.76
C ALA A 275 -3.10 -13.25 -11.59
N VAL A 276 -4.07 -12.32 -11.45
CA VAL A 276 -4.06 -11.06 -12.21
C VAL A 276 -2.90 -10.15 -11.77
N THR A 277 -2.55 -10.13 -10.49
CA THR A 277 -1.39 -9.40 -9.97
C THR A 277 -0.11 -9.86 -10.66
N HIS A 278 0.10 -11.18 -10.71
CA HIS A 278 1.29 -11.76 -11.32
C HIS A 278 1.38 -11.46 -12.83
N ILE A 279 0.30 -11.71 -13.56
CA ILE A 279 0.28 -11.53 -15.02
C ILE A 279 0.42 -10.06 -15.40
N SER A 280 -0.24 -9.15 -14.66
CA SER A 280 -0.14 -7.69 -14.91
C SER A 280 1.28 -7.19 -14.72
N ALA A 281 1.95 -7.58 -13.63
CA ALA A 281 3.33 -7.19 -13.37
C ALA A 281 4.30 -7.75 -14.43
N ALA A 282 4.13 -9.02 -14.83
CA ALA A 282 4.93 -9.63 -15.88
C ALA A 282 4.75 -8.92 -17.23
N ALA A 283 3.50 -8.63 -17.61
CA ALA A 283 3.19 -7.92 -18.86
C ALA A 283 3.74 -6.49 -18.84
N ALA A 284 3.63 -5.77 -17.72
CA ALA A 284 4.16 -4.43 -17.57
C ALA A 284 5.68 -4.40 -17.69
N SER A 285 6.39 -5.33 -17.03
CA SER A 285 7.84 -5.45 -17.11
C SER A 285 8.33 -5.73 -18.55
N LEU A 286 7.67 -6.66 -19.26
CA LEU A 286 8.00 -6.98 -20.64
C LEU A 286 7.70 -5.82 -21.59
N THR A 287 6.56 -5.15 -21.42
CA THR A 287 6.18 -3.98 -22.23
C THR A 287 7.20 -2.85 -22.04
N TRP A 288 7.66 -2.67 -20.80
CA TRP A 288 8.66 -1.65 -20.53
C TRP A 288 10.01 -1.98 -21.18
N ALA A 289 10.48 -3.22 -21.04
CA ALA A 289 11.70 -3.67 -21.67
C ALA A 289 11.64 -3.51 -23.21
N ALA A 290 10.49 -3.88 -23.82
CA ALA A 290 10.26 -3.69 -25.26
C ALA A 290 10.29 -2.20 -25.65
N TRP A 291 9.65 -1.33 -24.85
CA TRP A 291 9.67 0.11 -25.10
C TRP A 291 11.07 0.71 -25.00
N GLU A 292 11.85 0.34 -23.97
CA GLU A 292 13.24 0.80 -23.86
C GLU A 292 14.09 0.28 -25.03
N ARG A 293 13.92 -0.98 -25.43
CA ARG A 293 14.60 -1.55 -26.59
C ARG A 293 14.29 -0.77 -27.87
N PHE A 294 13.03 -0.44 -28.08
CA PHE A 294 12.60 0.36 -29.25
C PHE A 294 13.16 1.80 -29.19
N LYS A 295 13.09 2.44 -28.02
CA LYS A 295 13.39 3.87 -27.88
C LYS A 295 14.90 4.15 -27.76
N PHE A 296 15.67 3.25 -27.10
CA PHE A 296 17.07 3.45 -26.72
C PHE A 296 18.00 2.35 -27.26
N GLY A 297 17.49 1.41 -28.01
CA GLY A 297 18.27 0.31 -28.60
C GLY A 297 18.60 -0.85 -27.67
N LYS A 298 18.40 -0.70 -26.36
CA LYS A 298 18.58 -1.76 -25.33
C LYS A 298 17.67 -1.51 -24.15
N ALA A 299 17.22 -2.60 -23.50
CA ALA A 299 16.49 -2.54 -22.24
C ALA A 299 17.46 -2.44 -21.06
N SER A 300 16.99 -1.82 -19.95
CA SER A 300 17.73 -1.75 -18.71
C SER A 300 17.07 -2.62 -17.64
N LEU A 301 17.87 -3.19 -16.73
CA LEU A 301 17.34 -3.95 -15.60
C LEU A 301 16.44 -3.08 -14.72
N VAL A 302 16.88 -1.85 -14.41
CA VAL A 302 16.09 -0.91 -13.57
C VAL A 302 14.79 -0.52 -14.26
N GLY A 303 14.79 -0.30 -15.58
CA GLY A 303 13.57 -0.06 -16.34
C GLY A 303 12.60 -1.24 -16.26
N MET A 304 13.11 -2.45 -16.48
CA MET A 304 12.30 -3.68 -16.49
C MET A 304 11.63 -3.94 -15.13
N VAL A 305 12.36 -3.79 -14.02
CA VAL A 305 11.82 -4.05 -12.67
C VAL A 305 10.94 -2.91 -12.12
N THR A 306 10.88 -1.78 -12.80
CA THR A 306 9.97 -0.66 -12.48
C THR A 306 8.75 -0.62 -13.39
N GLY A 307 8.69 -1.48 -14.37
CA GLY A 307 7.53 -1.67 -15.26
C GLY A 307 6.49 -2.53 -14.63
#